data_182349a864e45588c7a3802f26041c6d
#
_entry.id   182349a864e45588c7a3802f26041c6d
#
_cell.length_a   1.000
_cell.length_b   1.000
_cell.length_c   1.000
_cell.angle_alpha   90.00
_cell.angle_beta   90.00
_cell.angle_gamma   90.00
#
_symmetry.space_group_name_H-M   'P 1'
#
loop_
_entity.id
_entity.type
_entity.pdbx_description
1 polymer ?
#
loop_
_entity_poly.entity_id
_entity_poly.type
_entity_poly.pdbx_seq_one_letter_code
_entity_poly.pdbx_strand_id
1 'polypeptide(L)'
;VLFTDAAEVGMMGMKAQWQNNREVFDNVGLIINLEARGPYGPALLFETSPGNARLMELYSSAADYPYTYSLTTVVYGFMPNFTDFTIAKEDIPGLNFSTIADINHYHTDLDNFSNINPRSIQHYGAQITPIVHRYLTEPQYADRESLKSEEDTICFSLPMLGLLNFSKSTYIIINQVTFVLFAILLA
;
A
#
# COMPACT_ATOMS: atom_id res chain seq x y z
N VAL A 1 -17.03 3.65 -3.67
CA VAL A 1 -16.46 3.39 -2.34
C VAL A 1 -17.20 2.22 -1.73
N LEU A 2 -16.49 1.23 -1.22
CA LEU A 2 -17.04 0.08 -0.52
C LEU A 2 -16.69 0.19 0.96
N PHE A 3 -17.67 0.09 1.82
CA PHE A 3 -17.50 -0.08 3.26
C PHE A 3 -17.87 -1.52 3.61
N THR A 4 -16.93 -2.23 4.21
CA THR A 4 -17.10 -3.60 4.63
C THR A 4 -17.28 -3.67 6.14
N ASP A 5 -17.87 -4.74 6.61
CA ASP A 5 -18.06 -5.03 8.03
C ASP A 5 -17.39 -6.36 8.37
N ALA A 6 -17.23 -6.63 9.66
CA ALA A 6 -16.72 -7.88 10.18
C ALA A 6 -15.30 -8.26 9.67
N ALA A 7 -14.43 -7.27 9.47
CA ALA A 7 -13.03 -7.49 9.11
C ALA A 7 -12.30 -8.30 10.18
N GLU A 8 -12.47 -7.96 11.45
CA GLU A 8 -11.82 -8.58 12.61
C GLU A 8 -12.25 -10.04 12.88
N VAL A 9 -13.38 -10.46 12.35
CA VAL A 9 -13.87 -11.84 12.44
C VAL A 9 -13.63 -12.63 11.14
N GLY A 10 -12.56 -12.30 10.44
CA GLY A 10 -12.10 -13.03 9.26
C GLY A 10 -12.53 -12.41 7.94
N MET A 11 -12.67 -11.10 7.86
CA MET A 11 -12.99 -10.34 6.63
C MET A 11 -14.32 -10.77 5.99
N MET A 12 -15.32 -11.07 6.83
CA MET A 12 -16.58 -11.67 6.38
C MET A 12 -17.34 -10.80 5.40
N GLY A 13 -17.33 -9.46 5.60
CA GLY A 13 -17.97 -8.51 4.70
C GLY A 13 -17.36 -8.53 3.31
N MET A 14 -16.03 -8.43 3.21
CA MET A 14 -15.33 -8.47 1.92
C MET A 14 -15.44 -9.84 1.26
N LYS A 15 -15.34 -10.95 2.01
CA LYS A 15 -15.56 -12.30 1.49
C LYS A 15 -16.95 -12.47 0.91
N ALA A 16 -17.98 -11.99 1.60
CA ALA A 16 -19.35 -12.06 1.12
C ALA A 16 -19.53 -11.27 -0.19
N GLN A 17 -18.97 -10.05 -0.29
CA GLN A 17 -18.99 -9.28 -1.54
C GLN A 17 -18.25 -10.00 -2.67
N TRP A 18 -17.07 -10.53 -2.39
CA TRP A 18 -16.25 -11.23 -3.37
C TRP A 18 -16.90 -12.51 -3.90
N GLN A 19 -17.62 -13.25 -3.07
CA GLN A 19 -18.26 -14.50 -3.43
C GLN A 19 -19.64 -14.32 -4.06
N ASN A 20 -20.44 -13.36 -3.57
CA ASN A 20 -21.85 -13.26 -3.94
C ASN A 20 -22.16 -12.12 -4.92
N ASN A 21 -21.26 -11.12 -5.04
CA ASN A 21 -21.43 -9.95 -5.89
C ASN A 21 -20.16 -9.70 -6.70
N ARG A 22 -19.59 -10.73 -7.29
CA ARG A 22 -18.33 -10.66 -8.04
C ARG A 22 -18.36 -9.65 -9.17
N GLU A 23 -19.51 -9.44 -9.78
CA GLU A 23 -19.75 -8.49 -10.87
C GLU A 23 -19.41 -7.04 -10.51
N VAL A 24 -19.45 -6.68 -9.22
CA VAL A 24 -19.03 -5.35 -8.73
C VAL A 24 -17.55 -5.10 -9.04
N PHE A 25 -16.74 -6.15 -9.10
CA PHE A 25 -15.31 -6.08 -9.31
C PHE A 25 -14.89 -6.24 -10.78
N ASP A 26 -15.81 -6.58 -11.70
CA ASP A 26 -15.50 -6.87 -13.09
C ASP A 26 -14.84 -5.71 -13.84
N ASN A 27 -15.16 -4.48 -13.46
CA ASN A 27 -14.60 -3.26 -14.05
C ASN A 27 -13.63 -2.51 -13.12
N VAL A 28 -13.18 -3.14 -12.03
CA VAL A 28 -12.23 -2.53 -11.09
C VAL A 28 -10.81 -2.85 -11.56
N GLY A 29 -10.04 -1.83 -11.86
CA GLY A 29 -8.63 -1.97 -12.24
C GLY A 29 -7.65 -1.47 -11.15
N LEU A 30 -8.17 -0.86 -10.07
CA LEU A 30 -7.38 -0.42 -8.93
C LEU A 30 -8.18 -0.55 -7.63
N ILE A 31 -7.60 -1.18 -6.63
CA ILE A 31 -8.11 -1.20 -5.26
C ILE A 31 -7.20 -0.32 -4.39
N ILE A 32 -7.79 0.56 -3.61
CA ILE A 32 -7.11 1.29 -2.54
C ILE A 32 -7.79 0.90 -1.24
N ASN A 33 -7.09 0.11 -0.43
CA ASN A 33 -7.56 -0.31 0.88
C ASN A 33 -7.03 0.60 1.98
N LEU A 34 -7.88 0.98 2.91
CA LEU A 34 -7.57 1.88 4.01
C LEU A 34 -7.81 1.16 5.33
N GLU A 35 -6.75 1.01 6.08
CA GLU A 35 -6.70 0.37 7.39
C GLU A 35 -6.22 1.35 8.45
N ALA A 36 -6.46 1.01 9.71
CA ALA A 36 -5.84 1.68 10.85
C ALA A 36 -5.46 0.65 11.91
N ARG A 37 -4.19 0.57 12.23
CA ARG A 37 -3.67 -0.23 13.36
C ARG A 37 -3.36 0.63 14.58
N GLY A 38 -3.48 1.92 14.42
CA GLY A 38 -3.38 2.93 15.47
C GLY A 38 -3.94 4.25 14.99
N PRO A 39 -4.41 5.12 15.90
CA PRO A 39 -5.12 6.34 15.55
C PRO A 39 -4.19 7.47 15.07
N TYR A 40 -2.89 7.23 15.03
CA TYR A 40 -1.89 8.28 14.89
C TYR A 40 -0.83 7.92 13.82
N GLY A 41 -0.09 8.96 13.39
CA GLY A 41 1.05 8.83 12.49
C GLY A 41 0.72 9.02 11.02
N PRO A 42 1.74 8.98 10.16
CA PRO A 42 1.53 9.03 8.71
C PRO A 42 0.85 7.75 8.21
N ALA A 43 0.02 7.90 7.17
CA ALA A 43 -0.49 6.76 6.43
C ALA A 43 0.65 6.08 5.67
N LEU A 44 0.98 4.87 6.04
CA LEU A 44 2.02 4.05 5.44
C LEU A 44 1.40 3.17 4.36
N LEU A 45 1.88 3.24 3.13
CA LEU A 45 1.65 2.19 2.14
C LEU A 45 2.52 0.99 2.55
N PHE A 46 1.90 0.01 3.19
CA PHE A 46 2.62 -1.13 3.77
C PHE A 46 2.56 -2.40 2.94
N GLU A 47 1.62 -2.48 2.01
CA GLU A 47 1.44 -3.63 1.14
C GLU A 47 0.92 -3.20 -0.25
N THR A 48 1.34 -3.91 -1.29
CA THR A 48 0.80 -3.81 -2.65
C THR A 48 0.40 -5.18 -3.15
N SER A 49 -0.40 -5.23 -4.21
CA SER A 49 -0.57 -6.47 -5.00
C SER A 49 0.77 -6.91 -5.61
N PRO A 50 0.93 -8.21 -5.93
CA PRO A 50 2.06 -8.70 -6.71
C PRO A 50 2.18 -8.00 -8.08
N GLY A 51 3.40 -7.95 -8.64
CA GLY A 51 3.63 -7.29 -9.92
C GLY A 51 3.42 -5.79 -9.84
N ASN A 52 4.03 -5.14 -8.85
CA ASN A 52 3.70 -3.78 -8.44
C ASN A 52 4.38 -2.66 -9.25
N ALA A 53 5.17 -2.96 -10.28
CA ALA A 53 5.98 -1.95 -10.96
C ALA A 53 5.15 -0.76 -11.47
N ARG A 54 4.05 -1.01 -12.17
CA ARG A 54 3.16 0.03 -12.71
C ARG A 54 2.37 0.75 -11.61
N LEU A 55 1.96 0.03 -10.55
CA LEU A 55 1.35 0.63 -9.36
C LEU A 55 2.30 1.61 -8.67
N MET A 56 3.55 1.23 -8.50
CA MET A 56 4.55 2.08 -7.85
C MET A 56 4.95 3.26 -8.72
N GLU A 57 4.88 3.14 -10.05
CA GLU A 57 5.02 4.27 -10.98
C GLU A 57 3.88 5.28 -10.79
N LEU A 58 2.63 4.83 -10.77
CA LEU A 58 1.48 5.68 -10.46
C LEU A 58 1.62 6.32 -9.08
N TYR A 59 1.90 5.54 -8.05
CA TYR A 59 2.03 6.02 -6.69
C TYR A 59 3.14 7.08 -6.55
N SER A 60 4.35 6.79 -7.04
CA SER A 60 5.50 7.69 -6.91
C SER A 60 5.34 9.00 -7.67
N SER A 61 4.57 8.98 -8.77
CA SER A 61 4.37 10.15 -9.62
C SER A 61 3.15 10.98 -9.23
N ALA A 62 2.20 10.43 -8.45
CA ALA A 62 0.95 11.08 -8.11
C ALA A 62 0.85 11.50 -6.63
N ALA A 63 1.28 10.64 -5.71
CA ALA A 63 1.05 10.87 -4.27
C ALA A 63 1.81 12.09 -3.75
N ASP A 64 1.11 12.95 -3.03
CA ASP A 64 1.75 13.99 -2.21
C ASP A 64 2.28 13.34 -0.92
N TYR A 65 3.54 13.62 -0.59
CA TYR A 65 4.19 13.08 0.62
C TYR A 65 4.16 11.54 0.71
N PRO A 66 4.62 10.80 -0.32
CA PRO A 66 4.57 9.35 -0.32
C PRO A 66 5.36 8.75 0.85
N TYR A 67 4.76 7.79 1.53
CA TYR A 67 5.37 7.14 2.69
C TYR A 67 5.23 5.63 2.59
N THR A 68 6.32 4.96 2.23
CA THR A 68 6.37 3.51 2.01
C THR A 68 7.77 2.95 2.15
N TYR A 69 7.85 1.66 2.49
CA TYR A 69 9.08 0.87 2.54
C TYR A 69 8.75 -0.55 2.10
N SER A 70 9.37 -1.06 1.05
CA SER A 70 9.16 -2.46 0.60
C SER A 70 9.48 -3.49 1.69
N LEU A 71 10.35 -3.16 2.65
CA LEU A 71 10.60 -3.99 3.81
C LEU A 71 9.33 -4.25 4.63
N THR A 72 8.41 -3.29 4.69
CA THR A 72 7.15 -3.47 5.44
C THR A 72 6.26 -4.54 4.83
N THR A 73 6.21 -4.64 3.49
CA THR A 73 5.50 -5.71 2.80
C THR A 73 6.07 -7.08 3.15
N VAL A 74 7.40 -7.18 3.18
CA VAL A 74 8.07 -8.44 3.56
C VAL A 74 7.78 -8.82 5.01
N VAL A 75 7.92 -7.86 5.94
CA VAL A 75 7.64 -8.09 7.37
C VAL A 75 6.16 -8.46 7.57
N TYR A 76 5.25 -7.73 6.92
CA TYR A 76 3.82 -8.00 7.00
C TYR A 76 3.46 -9.41 6.50
N GLY A 77 4.13 -9.89 5.44
CA GLY A 77 3.93 -11.24 4.90
C GLY A 77 4.27 -12.37 5.88
N PHE A 78 5.12 -12.12 6.90
CA PHE A 78 5.40 -13.07 7.98
C PHE A 78 4.45 -12.96 9.18
N MET A 79 3.63 -11.92 9.22
CA MET A 79 2.67 -11.73 10.32
C MET A 79 1.36 -12.47 10.01
N PRO A 80 0.70 -13.08 11.01
CA PRO A 80 -0.59 -13.75 10.82
C PRO A 80 -1.74 -12.71 10.76
N ASN A 81 -1.58 -11.68 9.95
CA ASN A 81 -2.53 -10.59 9.80
C ASN A 81 -3.09 -10.58 8.38
N PHE A 82 -4.36 -10.24 8.30
CA PHE A 82 -5.08 -10.13 7.03
C PHE A 82 -5.90 -8.84 7.04
N THR A 83 -6.13 -8.29 5.86
CA THR A 83 -7.04 -7.18 5.64
C THR A 83 -8.01 -7.53 4.51
N ASP A 84 -9.03 -6.73 4.30
CA ASP A 84 -9.95 -6.92 3.19
C ASP A 84 -9.24 -6.96 1.83
N PHE A 85 -8.12 -6.26 1.72
CA PHE A 85 -7.27 -6.28 0.54
C PHE A 85 -6.73 -7.69 0.21
N THR A 86 -6.47 -8.51 1.22
CA THR A 86 -5.99 -9.90 1.05
C THR A 86 -6.90 -10.75 0.18
N ILE A 87 -8.20 -10.44 0.16
CA ILE A 87 -9.19 -11.21 -0.62
C ILE A 87 -9.05 -10.96 -2.12
N ALA A 88 -8.62 -9.76 -2.53
CA ALA A 88 -8.66 -9.35 -3.93
C ALA A 88 -7.27 -9.08 -4.54
N LYS A 89 -6.22 -8.98 -3.76
CA LYS A 89 -4.90 -8.50 -4.19
C LYS A 89 -4.21 -9.35 -5.27
N GLU A 90 -4.56 -10.63 -5.37
CA GLU A 90 -4.01 -11.52 -6.40
C GLU A 90 -4.67 -11.32 -7.77
N ASP A 91 -5.90 -10.80 -7.80
CA ASP A 91 -6.68 -10.61 -9.02
C ASP A 91 -6.69 -9.17 -9.52
N ILE A 92 -6.66 -8.19 -8.60
CA ILE A 92 -6.80 -6.76 -8.90
C ILE A 92 -5.62 -5.98 -8.33
N PRO A 93 -4.92 -5.19 -9.17
CA PRO A 93 -3.87 -4.29 -8.70
C PRO A 93 -4.34 -3.39 -7.56
N GLY A 94 -3.51 -3.21 -6.52
CA GLY A 94 -3.94 -2.38 -5.42
C GLY A 94 -2.87 -1.96 -4.43
N LEU A 95 -3.25 -0.98 -3.63
CA LEU A 95 -2.44 -0.31 -2.61
C LEU A 95 -3.14 -0.44 -1.25
N ASN A 96 -2.42 -0.89 -0.24
CA ASN A 96 -2.92 -1.08 1.11
C ASN A 96 -2.22 -0.15 2.10
N PHE A 97 -2.99 0.77 2.69
CA PHE A 97 -2.50 1.82 3.57
C PHE A 97 -2.94 1.60 5.01
N SER A 98 -2.08 1.93 5.97
CA SER A 98 -2.43 1.92 7.39
C SER A 98 -1.68 2.99 8.17
N THR A 99 -2.32 3.58 9.18
CA THR A 99 -1.64 4.25 10.30
C THR A 99 -1.25 3.24 11.35
N ILE A 100 -0.06 3.38 11.93
CA ILE A 100 0.53 2.37 12.86
C ILE A 100 1.07 2.94 14.17
N ALA A 101 1.01 4.25 14.40
CA ALA A 101 1.45 4.84 15.65
C ALA A 101 0.36 4.74 16.73
N ASP A 102 0.77 4.69 17.97
CA ASP A 102 -0.10 4.46 19.13
C ASP A 102 -0.85 3.11 19.06
N ILE A 103 -0.13 2.06 18.69
CA ILE A 103 -0.66 0.70 18.51
C ILE A 103 -1.34 0.13 19.76
N ASN A 104 -1.06 0.66 20.92
CA ASN A 104 -1.70 0.30 22.18
C ASN A 104 -3.19 0.66 22.26
N HIS A 105 -3.70 1.45 21.32
CA HIS A 105 -5.13 1.70 21.15
C HIS A 105 -5.84 0.56 20.38
N TYR A 106 -5.10 -0.16 19.56
CA TYR A 106 -5.63 -1.22 18.70
C TYR A 106 -6.33 -2.32 19.51
N HIS A 107 -7.55 -2.69 19.11
CA HIS A 107 -8.40 -3.68 19.78
C HIS A 107 -8.73 -3.35 21.25
N THR A 108 -8.83 -2.08 21.59
CA THR A 108 -9.22 -1.61 22.91
C THR A 108 -10.34 -0.55 22.81
N ASP A 109 -10.95 -0.20 23.95
CA ASP A 109 -11.95 0.89 24.01
C ASP A 109 -11.38 2.28 23.65
N LEU A 110 -10.05 2.40 23.58
CA LEU A 110 -9.35 3.60 23.14
C LEU A 110 -9.38 3.75 21.61
N ASP A 111 -9.68 2.71 20.86
CA ASP A 111 -9.91 2.77 19.42
C ASP A 111 -11.31 3.32 19.13
N ASN A 112 -11.42 4.62 19.25
CA ASN A 112 -12.68 5.35 19.09
C ASN A 112 -12.47 6.68 18.38
N PHE A 113 -13.55 7.25 17.90
CA PHE A 113 -13.56 8.51 17.13
C PHE A 113 -12.82 9.67 17.82
N SER A 114 -12.92 9.79 19.16
CA SER A 114 -12.31 10.89 19.92
C SER A 114 -10.77 10.85 19.90
N ASN A 115 -10.19 9.68 19.66
CA ASN A 115 -8.76 9.48 19.63
C ASN A 115 -8.15 9.52 18.22
N ILE A 116 -8.98 9.65 17.17
CA ILE A 116 -8.48 9.76 15.80
C ILE A 116 -7.76 11.08 15.60
N ASN A 117 -6.55 11.02 15.03
CA ASN A 117 -5.80 12.22 14.68
C ASN A 117 -6.21 12.75 13.29
N PRO A 118 -6.79 13.97 13.19
CA PRO A 118 -7.18 14.54 11.90
C PRO A 118 -6.01 14.69 10.91
N ARG A 119 -4.77 14.89 11.39
CA ARG A 119 -3.59 14.96 10.52
C ARG A 119 -3.29 13.63 9.83
N SER A 120 -3.56 12.52 10.51
CA SER A 120 -3.43 11.19 9.91
C SER A 120 -4.44 11.02 8.77
N ILE A 121 -5.69 11.40 8.98
CA ILE A 121 -6.72 11.38 7.94
C ILE A 121 -6.33 12.28 6.76
N GLN A 122 -5.80 13.47 7.05
CA GLN A 122 -5.33 14.38 5.99
C GLN A 122 -4.18 13.77 5.17
N HIS A 123 -3.28 13.02 5.81
CA HIS A 123 -2.18 12.36 5.11
C HIS A 123 -2.66 11.24 4.19
N TYR A 124 -3.70 10.46 4.59
CA TYR A 124 -4.37 9.56 3.65
C TYR A 124 -4.89 10.32 2.43
N GLY A 125 -5.63 11.41 2.65
CA GLY A 125 -6.16 12.23 1.57
C GLY A 125 -5.09 12.79 0.64
N ALA A 126 -3.99 13.26 1.18
CA ALA A 126 -2.86 13.81 0.41
C ALA A 126 -2.20 12.76 -0.50
N GLN A 127 -2.14 11.51 -0.07
CA GLN A 127 -1.61 10.44 -0.92
C GLN A 127 -2.66 9.94 -1.92
N ILE A 128 -3.88 9.66 -1.47
CA ILE A 128 -4.88 8.92 -2.23
C ILE A 128 -5.60 9.80 -3.26
N THR A 129 -5.94 11.03 -2.91
CA THR A 129 -6.70 11.90 -3.81
C THR A 129 -5.98 12.14 -5.14
N PRO A 130 -4.68 12.48 -5.19
CA PRO A 130 -3.97 12.63 -6.46
C PRO A 130 -3.84 11.31 -7.24
N ILE A 131 -3.67 10.17 -6.55
CA ILE A 131 -3.63 8.85 -7.20
C ILE A 131 -4.95 8.56 -7.91
N VAL A 132 -6.07 8.71 -7.19
CA VAL A 132 -7.42 8.48 -7.76
C VAL A 132 -7.69 9.44 -8.91
N HIS A 133 -7.37 10.73 -8.73
CA HIS A 133 -7.56 11.73 -9.79
C HIS A 133 -6.78 11.33 -11.06
N ARG A 134 -5.50 11.01 -10.93
CA ARG A 134 -4.65 10.63 -12.05
C ARG A 134 -5.14 9.35 -12.73
N TYR A 135 -5.45 8.32 -11.95
CA TYR A 135 -5.98 7.06 -12.44
C TYR A 135 -7.27 7.24 -13.25
N LEU A 136 -8.17 8.11 -12.81
CA LEU A 136 -9.46 8.34 -13.48
C LEU A 136 -9.39 9.28 -14.69
N THR A 137 -8.35 10.12 -14.79
CA THR A 137 -8.30 11.19 -15.81
C THR A 137 -7.26 10.95 -16.89
N GLU A 138 -6.21 10.20 -16.63
CA GLU A 138 -5.16 9.97 -17.64
C GLU A 138 -5.51 8.78 -18.55
N PRO A 139 -5.45 8.97 -19.88
CA PRO A 139 -5.85 7.94 -20.86
C PRO A 139 -5.08 6.62 -20.76
N GLN A 140 -3.85 6.66 -20.24
CA GLN A 140 -3.03 5.47 -20.07
C GLN A 140 -3.62 4.45 -19.07
N TYR A 141 -4.53 4.88 -18.20
CA TYR A 141 -5.22 4.05 -17.23
C TYR A 141 -6.65 3.66 -17.66
N ALA A 142 -7.05 3.97 -18.90
CA ALA A 142 -8.39 3.65 -19.40
C ALA A 142 -8.67 2.13 -19.47
N ASP A 143 -7.62 1.32 -19.63
CA ASP A 143 -7.71 -0.13 -19.56
C ASP A 143 -7.56 -0.58 -18.08
N ARG A 144 -8.49 -1.40 -17.61
CA ARG A 144 -8.44 -1.98 -16.26
C ARG A 144 -7.18 -2.80 -15.98
N GLU A 145 -6.55 -3.35 -17.03
CA GLU A 145 -5.33 -4.14 -16.94
C GLU A 145 -4.05 -3.28 -16.96
N SER A 146 -4.19 -1.96 -17.12
CA SER A 146 -3.08 -1.02 -17.28
C SER A 146 -2.07 -1.01 -16.13
N LEU A 147 -2.52 -1.33 -14.91
CA LEU A 147 -1.68 -1.38 -13.72
C LEU A 147 -1.08 -2.77 -13.43
N LYS A 148 -1.47 -3.80 -14.20
CA LYS A 148 -0.86 -5.13 -14.07
C LYS A 148 0.56 -5.15 -14.62
N SER A 149 1.45 -5.82 -13.91
CA SER A 149 2.84 -6.06 -14.28
C SER A 149 3.29 -7.41 -13.75
N GLU A 150 4.28 -8.00 -14.39
CA GLU A 150 4.97 -9.19 -13.88
C GLU A 150 6.20 -8.82 -13.02
N GLU A 151 6.57 -7.54 -13.01
CA GLU A 151 7.75 -7.04 -12.31
C GLU A 151 7.37 -6.39 -10.98
N ASP A 152 8.17 -6.68 -9.97
CA ASP A 152 8.15 -5.97 -8.69
C ASP A 152 9.25 -4.93 -8.62
N THR A 153 8.96 -3.83 -7.96
CA THR A 153 9.92 -2.79 -7.62
C THR A 153 10.17 -2.75 -6.11
N ILE A 154 11.34 -2.28 -5.75
CA ILE A 154 11.74 -2.01 -4.38
C ILE A 154 11.73 -0.51 -4.18
N CYS A 155 11.03 -0.07 -3.16
CA CYS A 155 10.86 1.34 -2.86
C CYS A 155 11.06 1.63 -1.38
N PHE A 156 11.50 2.85 -1.10
CA PHE A 156 11.55 3.39 0.25
C PHE A 156 11.54 4.92 0.22
N SER A 157 10.87 5.48 1.20
CA SER A 157 10.82 6.92 1.40
C SER A 157 11.98 7.38 2.27
N LEU A 158 12.67 8.42 1.81
CA LEU A 158 13.73 9.07 2.57
C LEU A 158 13.33 10.51 2.91
N PRO A 159 13.58 10.96 4.14
CA PRO A 159 13.41 12.37 4.50
C PRO A 159 14.19 13.24 3.52
N MET A 160 13.59 14.33 3.05
CA MET A 160 14.15 15.33 2.12
C MET A 160 14.40 14.84 0.68
N LEU A 161 14.57 13.55 0.42
CA LEU A 161 14.80 13.00 -0.92
C LEU A 161 13.52 12.45 -1.57
N GLY A 162 12.45 12.25 -0.77
CA GLY A 162 11.20 11.69 -1.27
C GLY A 162 11.24 10.17 -1.43
N LEU A 163 10.46 9.66 -2.35
CA LEU A 163 10.35 8.24 -2.64
C LEU A 163 11.39 7.82 -3.68
N LEU A 164 12.20 6.83 -3.31
CA LEU A 164 13.11 6.14 -4.23
C LEU A 164 12.47 4.81 -4.65
N ASN A 165 12.51 4.53 -5.94
CA ASN A 165 11.93 3.35 -6.56
C ASN A 165 12.93 2.71 -7.53
N PHE A 166 13.19 1.41 -7.39
CA PHE A 166 14.17 0.67 -8.17
C PHE A 166 13.58 -0.65 -8.64
N SER A 167 13.93 -1.07 -9.86
CA SER A 167 13.70 -2.45 -10.26
C SER A 167 14.47 -3.41 -9.33
N LYS A 168 13.95 -4.60 -9.14
CA LYS A 168 14.58 -5.63 -8.30
C LYS A 168 16.02 -5.93 -8.75
N SER A 169 16.26 -5.96 -10.07
CA SER A 169 17.60 -6.15 -10.65
C SER A 169 18.56 -5.00 -10.31
N THR A 170 18.11 -3.77 -10.45
CA THR A 170 18.91 -2.58 -10.09
C THR A 170 19.26 -2.58 -8.60
N TYR A 171 18.32 -2.92 -7.74
CA TYR A 171 18.55 -3.00 -6.30
C TYR A 171 19.59 -4.06 -5.93
N ILE A 172 19.55 -5.24 -6.57
CA ILE A 172 20.56 -6.29 -6.37
C ILE A 172 21.95 -5.78 -6.74
N ILE A 173 22.10 -5.10 -7.88
CA ILE A 173 23.38 -4.52 -8.31
C ILE A 173 23.89 -3.48 -7.31
N ILE A 174 23.01 -2.58 -6.85
CA ILE A 174 23.37 -1.56 -5.84
C ILE A 174 23.89 -2.24 -4.57
N ASN A 175 23.20 -3.26 -4.08
CA ASN A 175 23.64 -3.99 -2.88
C ASN A 175 24.99 -4.68 -3.07
N GLN A 176 25.22 -5.33 -4.21
CA GLN A 176 26.49 -5.98 -4.52
C GLN A 176 27.64 -4.97 -4.57
N VAL A 177 27.45 -3.84 -5.27
CA VAL A 177 28.44 -2.77 -5.34
C VAL A 177 28.73 -2.19 -3.95
N THR A 178 27.68 -1.92 -3.17
CA THR A 178 27.83 -1.39 -1.79
C THR A 178 28.59 -2.37 -0.90
N PHE A 179 28.28 -3.66 -1.00
CA PHE A 179 28.98 -4.70 -0.24
C PHE A 179 30.48 -4.77 -0.60
N VAL A 180 30.82 -4.74 -1.89
CA VAL A 180 32.23 -4.75 -2.36
C VAL A 180 32.96 -3.50 -1.88
N LEU A 181 32.36 -2.32 -2.01
CA LEU A 181 32.97 -1.08 -1.53
C LEU A 181 33.20 -1.11 -0.01
N PHE A 182 32.24 -1.63 0.76
CA PHE A 182 32.38 -1.79 2.20
C PHE A 182 33.53 -2.77 2.56
N ALA A 183 33.63 -3.90 1.85
CA ALA A 183 34.72 -4.85 2.06
C ALA A 183 36.11 -4.26 1.75
N ILE A 184 36.21 -3.43 0.71
CA ILE A 184 37.44 -2.71 0.36
C ILE A 184 37.83 -1.69 1.45
N LEU A 185 36.86 -1.00 2.04
CA LEU A 185 37.10 0.01 3.08
C LEU A 185 37.54 -0.62 4.43
N LEU A 186 37.22 -1.90 4.65
CA LEU A 186 37.58 -2.61 5.87
C LEU A 186 38.92 -3.37 5.75
N ALA A 187 39.47 -3.52 4.54
CA ALA A 187 40.76 -4.20 4.28
C ALA A 187 41.95 -3.24 4.37
#